data_1d28c18f1306a5e343973e8b448cc7dc
#
_entry.id   1d28c18f1306a5e343973e8b448cc7dc
#
_cell.length_a   1.000
_cell.length_b   1.000
_cell.length_c   1.000
_cell.angle_alpha   90.00
_cell.angle_beta   90.00
_cell.angle_gamma   90.00
#
_symmetry.space_group_name_H-M   'P 1'
#
loop_
_entity.id
_entity.type
_entity.pdbx_description
1 polymer ?
#
loop_
_entity_poly.entity_id
_entity_poly.type
_entity_poly.pdbx_seq_one_letter_code
_entity_poly.pdbx_strand_id
1 'polypeptide(L)'
;MKIIRTEDLRGTDREVISNDGWTSVRWLLKSDNMGFSFHETTFPPGLEFDMWYKHHYEAVFCYQGEGTLVNRETGEEHKLEPGTVYALDNHDRHTLKAKTELKLVCAFSPPVTGRETHDEDGAYVLPED
;
A
#
# COMPACT_ATOMS: atom_id res chain seq x y z
N MET A 1 24.87 0.33 -4.38
CA MET A 1 23.80 -0.34 -5.16
C MET A 1 23.22 -1.48 -4.33
N LYS A 2 21.89 -1.56 -4.26
CA LYS A 2 21.20 -2.63 -3.53
C LYS A 2 20.47 -3.50 -4.54
N ILE A 3 20.57 -4.82 -4.39
CA ILE A 3 19.80 -5.79 -5.16
C ILE A 3 18.92 -6.54 -4.17
N ILE A 4 17.60 -6.50 -4.38
CA ILE A 4 16.63 -7.05 -3.45
C ILE A 4 15.74 -8.02 -4.24
N ARG A 5 15.57 -9.22 -3.70
CA ARG A 5 14.63 -10.21 -4.24
C ARG A 5 13.51 -10.41 -3.23
N THR A 6 12.28 -10.35 -3.68
CA THR A 6 11.09 -10.50 -2.84
C THR A 6 11.16 -11.77 -2.00
N GLU A 7 11.58 -12.88 -2.60
CA GLU A 7 11.63 -14.17 -1.90
C GLU A 7 12.60 -14.17 -0.72
N ASP A 8 13.67 -13.37 -0.78
CA ASP A 8 14.64 -13.27 0.30
C ASP A 8 14.10 -12.50 1.50
N LEU A 9 13.04 -11.73 1.33
CA LEU A 9 12.41 -10.95 2.39
C LEU A 9 11.26 -11.68 3.07
N ARG A 10 10.75 -12.76 2.48
CA ARG A 10 9.69 -13.55 3.08
C ARG A 10 10.20 -14.23 4.35
N GLY A 11 9.37 -14.19 5.41
CA GLY A 11 9.75 -14.70 6.73
C GLY A 11 10.66 -13.78 7.53
N THR A 12 10.98 -12.59 7.01
CA THR A 12 11.72 -11.56 7.73
C THR A 12 10.78 -10.48 8.25
N ASP A 13 11.30 -9.51 8.99
CA ASP A 13 10.53 -8.37 9.49
C ASP A 13 10.06 -7.42 8.37
N ARG A 14 10.54 -7.62 7.15
CA ARG A 14 10.08 -6.87 5.98
C ARG A 14 8.86 -7.48 5.29
N GLU A 15 8.42 -8.66 5.72
CA GLU A 15 7.13 -9.22 5.33
C GLU A 15 6.12 -8.93 6.42
N VAL A 16 5.04 -8.23 6.08
CA VAL A 16 3.96 -7.90 6.99
C VAL A 16 2.72 -8.70 6.61
N ILE A 17 2.22 -9.47 7.57
CA ILE A 17 0.95 -10.18 7.45
C ILE A 17 -0.02 -9.44 8.36
N SER A 18 -0.90 -8.64 7.78
CA SER A 18 -1.79 -7.79 8.57
C SER A 18 -2.94 -8.58 9.17
N ASN A 19 -3.53 -8.04 10.23
CA ASN A 19 -4.76 -8.56 10.81
C ASN A 19 -5.99 -8.18 9.96
N ASP A 20 -5.82 -7.30 8.98
CA ASP A 20 -6.89 -6.80 8.13
C ASP A 20 -7.08 -7.63 6.85
N GLY A 21 -6.20 -8.60 6.62
CA GLY A 21 -6.29 -9.54 5.50
C GLY A 21 -5.32 -9.29 4.35
N TRP A 22 -4.74 -8.09 4.24
CA TRP A 22 -3.71 -7.82 3.24
C TRP A 22 -2.34 -8.24 3.74
N THR A 23 -1.40 -8.48 2.81
CA THR A 23 0.01 -8.75 3.12
C THR A 23 0.89 -7.79 2.32
N SER A 24 2.10 -7.55 2.82
CA SER A 24 3.02 -6.62 2.17
C SER A 24 4.45 -7.08 2.35
N VAL A 25 5.25 -6.97 1.29
CA VAL A 25 6.71 -7.13 1.35
C VAL A 25 7.32 -5.75 1.13
N ARG A 26 8.13 -5.29 2.07
CA ARG A 26 8.74 -3.97 2.06
C ARG A 26 10.15 -4.05 1.52
N TRP A 27 10.32 -3.71 0.23
CA TRP A 27 11.63 -3.73 -0.42
C TRP A 27 12.53 -2.63 0.10
N LEU A 28 11.99 -1.41 0.21
CA LEU A 28 12.71 -0.23 0.68
C LEU A 28 11.91 0.45 1.77
N LEU A 29 12.61 0.79 2.85
CA LEU A 29 12.05 1.50 3.99
C LEU A 29 12.84 2.78 4.23
N LYS A 30 12.42 3.60 5.18
CA LYS A 30 13.12 4.84 5.54
C LYS A 30 14.60 4.63 5.80
N SER A 31 14.97 3.53 6.47
CA SER A 31 16.36 3.21 6.79
C SER A 31 17.25 2.93 5.56
N ASP A 32 16.66 2.69 4.40
CA ASP A 32 17.41 2.50 3.16
C ASP A 32 17.83 3.83 2.52
N ASN A 33 17.36 4.95 3.04
CA ASN A 33 17.77 6.32 2.66
C ASN A 33 17.56 6.66 1.18
N MET A 34 16.49 6.16 0.60
CA MET A 34 16.14 6.47 -0.80
C MET A 34 15.20 7.68 -0.93
N GLY A 35 14.69 8.20 0.20
CA GLY A 35 13.74 9.32 0.19
C GLY A 35 12.28 8.89 -0.01
N PHE A 36 12.03 7.63 -0.23
CA PHE A 36 10.70 7.02 -0.31
C PHE A 36 10.76 5.58 0.19
N SER A 37 9.62 4.99 0.49
CA SER A 37 9.53 3.54 0.74
C SER A 37 8.80 2.87 -0.43
N PHE A 38 9.06 1.57 -0.63
CA PHE A 38 8.63 0.84 -1.81
C PHE A 38 8.22 -0.57 -1.42
N HIS A 39 6.96 -0.92 -1.71
CA HIS A 39 6.33 -2.14 -1.20
C HIS A 39 5.61 -2.89 -2.31
N GLU A 40 5.50 -4.22 -2.15
CA GLU A 40 4.51 -5.02 -2.86
C GLU A 40 3.42 -5.38 -1.87
N THR A 41 2.17 -5.09 -2.22
CA THR A 41 1.02 -5.41 -1.36
C THR A 41 0.07 -6.34 -2.10
N THR A 42 -0.41 -7.37 -1.40
CA THR A 42 -1.36 -8.34 -1.92
C THR A 42 -2.68 -8.22 -1.16
N PHE A 43 -3.78 -8.07 -1.91
CA PHE A 43 -5.14 -8.10 -1.37
C PHE A 43 -5.80 -9.39 -1.85
N PRO A 44 -6.24 -10.27 -0.94
CA PRO A 44 -6.95 -11.48 -1.33
C PRO A 44 -8.32 -11.16 -1.93
N PRO A 45 -8.90 -12.08 -2.74
CA PRO A 45 -10.24 -11.87 -3.30
C PRO A 45 -11.28 -11.59 -2.22
N GLY A 46 -12.14 -10.61 -2.47
CA GLY A 46 -13.23 -10.23 -1.57
C GLY A 46 -12.87 -9.25 -0.46
N LEU A 47 -11.60 -8.93 -0.29
CA LEU A 47 -11.20 -7.95 0.72
C LEU A 47 -11.63 -6.55 0.29
N GLU A 48 -12.26 -5.83 1.22
CA GLU A 48 -12.53 -4.41 1.10
C GLU A 48 -11.86 -3.70 2.27
N PHE A 49 -11.08 -2.66 1.99
CA PHE A 49 -10.31 -1.97 3.02
C PHE A 49 -10.36 -0.46 2.82
N ASP A 50 -10.77 0.25 3.88
CA ASP A 50 -10.86 1.70 3.89
C ASP A 50 -9.53 2.29 4.36
N MET A 51 -9.01 3.26 3.62
CA MET A 51 -7.72 3.89 3.90
C MET A 51 -7.80 5.40 3.74
N TRP A 52 -7.05 6.08 4.58
CA TRP A 52 -6.90 7.53 4.52
C TRP A 52 -5.51 7.93 5.01
N TYR A 53 -4.54 8.03 4.08
CA TYR A 53 -3.17 8.38 4.44
C TYR A 53 -3.02 9.89 4.57
N LYS A 54 -3.33 10.41 5.76
CA LYS A 54 -3.28 11.83 6.08
C LYS A 54 -1.87 12.41 6.13
N HIS A 55 -0.87 11.54 6.32
CA HIS A 55 0.52 11.93 6.57
C HIS A 55 1.47 11.51 5.47
N HIS A 56 0.96 10.86 4.43
CA HIS A 56 1.76 10.33 3.34
C HIS A 56 1.10 10.62 2.00
N TYR A 57 1.93 10.78 0.97
CA TYR A 57 1.49 10.58 -0.41
C TYR A 57 1.77 9.14 -0.79
N GLU A 58 0.93 8.57 -1.61
CA GLU A 58 1.12 7.21 -2.10
C GLU A 58 0.86 7.17 -3.60
N ALA A 59 1.74 6.47 -4.33
CA ALA A 59 1.49 6.07 -5.72
C ALA A 59 1.42 4.56 -5.75
N VAL A 60 0.45 4.03 -6.49
CA VAL A 60 0.17 2.60 -6.57
C VAL A 60 0.07 2.17 -8.02
N PHE A 61 0.76 1.08 -8.35
CA PHE A 61 0.68 0.42 -9.65
C PHE A 61 0.10 -0.97 -9.48
N CYS A 62 -1.03 -1.23 -10.15
CA CYS A 62 -1.64 -2.56 -10.17
C CYS A 62 -1.04 -3.36 -11.31
N TYR A 63 -0.44 -4.52 -11.01
CA TYR A 63 0.14 -5.37 -12.04
C TYR A 63 -0.55 -6.73 -12.17
N GLN A 64 -1.42 -7.09 -11.23
CA GLN A 64 -2.18 -8.33 -11.25
C GLN A 64 -3.55 -8.12 -10.61
N GLY A 65 -4.56 -8.76 -11.19
CA GLY A 65 -5.89 -8.84 -10.61
C GLY A 65 -6.84 -7.74 -11.06
N GLU A 66 -8.07 -7.84 -10.56
CA GLU A 66 -9.14 -6.90 -10.82
C GLU A 66 -9.78 -6.44 -9.52
N GLY A 67 -10.17 -5.17 -9.46
CA GLY A 67 -10.85 -4.61 -8.32
C GLY A 67 -11.43 -3.25 -8.62
N THR A 68 -11.80 -2.54 -7.57
CA THR A 68 -12.39 -1.19 -7.63
C THR A 68 -11.74 -0.30 -6.60
N LEU A 69 -11.39 0.90 -7.01
CA LEU A 69 -10.97 1.98 -6.12
C LEU A 69 -12.13 2.96 -6.01
N VAL A 70 -12.57 3.22 -4.79
CA VAL A 70 -13.66 4.18 -4.52
C VAL A 70 -13.06 5.41 -3.87
N ASN A 71 -13.25 6.58 -4.48
CA ASN A 71 -12.96 7.86 -3.85
C ASN A 71 -14.11 8.17 -2.89
N ARG A 72 -13.84 8.17 -1.60
CA ARG A 72 -14.89 8.33 -0.58
C ARG A 72 -15.38 9.76 -0.43
N GLU A 73 -14.67 10.73 -0.95
CA GLU A 73 -15.08 12.13 -0.90
C GLU A 73 -16.02 12.50 -2.02
N THR A 74 -15.85 11.87 -3.19
CA THR A 74 -16.66 12.15 -4.39
C THR A 74 -17.67 11.04 -4.71
N GLY A 75 -17.41 9.82 -4.23
CA GLY A 75 -18.19 8.63 -4.56
C GLY A 75 -17.81 8.02 -5.92
N GLU A 76 -16.82 8.58 -6.61
CA GLU A 76 -16.37 8.02 -7.89
C GLU A 76 -15.75 6.65 -7.70
N GLU A 77 -16.06 5.74 -8.61
CA GLU A 77 -15.50 4.40 -8.65
C GLU A 77 -14.61 4.25 -9.90
N HIS A 78 -13.43 3.68 -9.68
CA HIS A 78 -12.46 3.46 -10.75
C HIS A 78 -12.11 1.98 -10.79
N LYS A 79 -12.14 1.40 -11.99
CA LYS A 79 -11.73 0.01 -12.17
C LYS A 79 -10.22 -0.11 -12.00
N LEU A 80 -9.80 -1.12 -11.22
CA LEU A 80 -8.41 -1.53 -11.11
C LEU A 80 -8.20 -2.78 -11.96
N GLU A 81 -7.21 -2.71 -12.83
CA GLU A 81 -6.77 -3.79 -13.69
C GLU A 81 -5.27 -3.63 -13.94
N PRO A 82 -4.58 -4.67 -14.44
CA PRO A 82 -3.14 -4.55 -14.70
C PRO A 82 -2.83 -3.35 -15.59
N GLY A 83 -1.84 -2.56 -15.17
CA GLY A 83 -1.44 -1.35 -15.87
C GLY A 83 -2.05 -0.06 -15.33
N THR A 84 -2.90 -0.13 -14.31
CA THR A 84 -3.50 1.05 -13.69
C THR A 84 -2.57 1.63 -12.64
N VAL A 85 -2.36 2.95 -12.71
CA VAL A 85 -1.68 3.72 -11.65
C VAL A 85 -2.69 4.67 -11.02
N TYR A 86 -2.70 4.74 -9.70
CA TYR A 86 -3.38 5.83 -9.01
C TYR A 86 -2.43 6.50 -8.02
N ALA A 87 -2.59 7.80 -7.87
CA ALA A 87 -1.77 8.61 -6.98
C ALA A 87 -2.67 9.34 -5.99
N LEU A 88 -2.42 9.14 -4.70
CA LEU A 88 -3.15 9.78 -3.62
C LEU A 88 -2.44 11.08 -3.27
N ASP A 89 -2.65 12.10 -4.11
CA ASP A 89 -1.92 13.38 -4.06
C ASP A 89 -2.65 14.47 -3.25
N ASN A 90 -3.87 14.19 -2.79
CA ASN A 90 -4.68 15.09 -1.97
C ASN A 90 -5.05 14.46 -0.62
N HIS A 91 -4.29 13.48 -0.16
CA HIS A 91 -4.63 12.71 1.03
C HIS A 91 -6.06 12.14 0.95
N ASP A 92 -6.37 11.54 -0.20
CA ASP A 92 -7.71 11.10 -0.54
C ASP A 92 -8.17 9.94 0.35
N ARG A 93 -9.39 10.06 0.87
CA ARG A 93 -10.05 8.94 1.55
C ARG A 93 -10.56 7.99 0.49
N HIS A 94 -10.21 6.72 0.62
CA HIS A 94 -10.54 5.74 -0.42
C HIS A 94 -10.80 4.36 0.16
N THR A 95 -11.51 3.55 -0.63
CA THR A 95 -11.74 2.13 -0.35
C THR A 95 -11.17 1.33 -1.52
N LEU A 96 -10.40 0.31 -1.20
CA LEU A 96 -9.91 -0.65 -2.17
C LEU A 96 -10.71 -1.94 -2.04
N LYS A 97 -11.29 -2.40 -3.15
CA LYS A 97 -12.10 -3.62 -3.20
C LYS A 97 -11.46 -4.60 -4.17
N ALA A 98 -11.03 -5.75 -3.68
CA ALA A 98 -10.44 -6.79 -4.51
C ALA A 98 -11.52 -7.74 -5.01
N LYS A 99 -11.70 -7.82 -6.32
CA LYS A 99 -12.57 -8.83 -6.94
C LYS A 99 -11.84 -10.16 -7.08
N THR A 100 -10.61 -10.10 -7.58
CA THR A 100 -9.66 -11.21 -7.60
C THR A 100 -8.44 -10.83 -6.78
N GLU A 101 -7.46 -11.71 -6.65
CA GLU A 101 -6.22 -11.35 -5.95
C GLU A 101 -5.57 -10.15 -6.63
N LEU A 102 -5.44 -9.05 -5.89
CA LEU A 102 -4.75 -7.85 -6.36
C LEU A 102 -3.30 -7.86 -5.90
N LYS A 103 -2.39 -7.59 -6.81
CA LYS A 103 -0.99 -7.34 -6.50
C LYS A 103 -0.63 -5.93 -6.95
N LEU A 104 -0.13 -5.16 -5.99
CA LEU A 104 0.09 -3.74 -6.11
C LEU A 104 1.53 -3.41 -5.74
N VAL A 105 2.14 -2.50 -6.50
CA VAL A 105 3.43 -1.91 -6.14
C VAL A 105 3.16 -0.52 -5.62
N CYS A 106 3.62 -0.22 -4.41
CA CYS A 106 3.28 0.99 -3.67
C CYS A 106 4.54 1.77 -3.30
N ALA A 107 4.51 3.08 -3.54
CA ALA A 107 5.54 3.99 -3.09
C ALA A 107 4.93 5.03 -2.15
N PHE A 108 5.57 5.25 -1.00
CA PHE A 108 5.15 6.24 -0.01
C PHE A 108 6.19 7.35 0.17
N SER A 109 5.72 8.57 0.28
CA SER A 109 6.52 9.73 0.66
C SER A 109 5.75 10.53 1.74
N PRO A 110 6.34 10.84 2.90
CA PRO A 110 7.67 10.41 3.35
C PRO A 110 7.78 8.88 3.46
N PRO A 111 9.02 8.34 3.50
CA PRO A 111 9.20 6.89 3.56
C PRO A 111 8.66 6.30 4.86
N VAL A 112 8.06 5.12 4.74
CA VAL A 112 7.57 4.32 5.86
C VAL A 112 8.77 3.67 6.57
N THR A 113 8.75 3.62 7.89
CA THR A 113 9.83 3.02 8.71
C THR A 113 9.73 1.50 8.80
N GLY A 114 8.54 0.95 8.58
CA GLY A 114 8.22 -0.46 8.79
C GLY A 114 7.56 -0.73 10.12
N ARG A 115 7.47 0.28 11.00
CA ARG A 115 6.87 0.15 12.34
C ARG A 115 5.46 0.73 12.40
N GLU A 116 5.02 1.40 11.34
CA GLU A 116 3.71 2.03 11.31
C GLU A 116 2.60 1.01 11.30
N THR A 117 1.52 1.33 11.99
CA THR A 117 0.27 0.58 11.94
C THR A 117 -0.83 1.52 11.49
N HIS A 118 -1.88 0.95 10.88
CA HIS A 118 -3.04 1.76 10.51
C HIS A 118 -3.81 2.17 11.77
N ASP A 119 -4.20 3.45 11.83
CA ASP A 119 -5.10 3.95 12.87
C ASP A 119 -6.56 3.68 12.49
N GLU A 120 -7.50 4.20 13.27
CA GLU A 120 -8.95 4.01 13.04
C GLU A 120 -9.45 4.59 11.71
N ASP A 121 -8.72 5.53 11.12
CA ASP A 121 -9.05 6.15 9.83
C ASP A 121 -8.39 5.44 8.65
N GLY A 122 -7.61 4.38 8.89
CA GLY A 122 -6.87 3.68 7.86
C GLY A 122 -5.62 4.43 7.40
N ALA A 123 -5.08 5.33 8.22
CA ALA A 123 -3.84 6.04 7.97
C ALA A 123 -2.69 5.40 8.72
N TYR A 124 -1.48 5.52 8.17
CA TYR A 124 -0.28 5.19 8.93
C TYR A 124 0.01 6.30 9.93
N VAL A 125 0.21 5.90 11.19
CA VAL A 125 0.64 6.81 12.24
C VAL A 125 2.12 7.13 12.03
N LEU A 126 2.49 8.41 12.13
CA LEU A 126 3.90 8.78 12.04
C LEU A 126 4.61 8.35 13.33
N PRO A 127 5.68 7.52 13.24
CA PRO A 127 6.43 7.14 14.44
C PRO A 127 7.10 8.36 15.05
N GLU A 128 7.13 8.37 16.37
CA GLU A 128 7.96 9.34 17.10
C GLU A 128 9.42 8.87 17.06
N ASP A 129 10.28 9.69 16.52
CA ASP A 129 11.72 9.44 16.46
C ASP A 129 12.47 10.36 17.39
#